data_d4f6c022219d97fa395c5c519b10463e
#
_entry.id   d4f6c022219d97fa395c5c519b10463e
#
_cell.length_a   1.000
_cell.length_b   1.000
_cell.length_c   1.000
_cell.angle_alpha   90.00
_cell.angle_beta   90.00
_cell.angle_gamma   90.00
#
_symmetry.space_group_name_H-M   'P 1'
#
loop_
_entity.id
_entity.type
_entity.pdbx_description
1 polymer ?
#
loop_
_entity_poly.entity_id
_entity_poly.type
_entity_poly.pdbx_seq_one_letter_code
_entity_poly.pdbx_strand_id
1 'polypeptide(L)'
;MGTDATADELVYEEADETFSCGVGKTKSEAYLMIGSYSTVSSEWRFLDASTPEGAWQIIQPRERDLEYGCSHYGDHFYITTNRDAKNFKLVRTPVNATTYDNWEDVLPHRDDVLLEGIDIFQDYLVVSERSNGLNQIRVKRWDAAADYYIEFPDPAYSAYVGANPDFNTQRLRYGLSLIHI
;
A
#
# COMPACT_ATOMS: atom_id res chain seq x y z
N MET A 1 -30.67 -3.54 -4.90
CA MET A 1 -30.89 -4.01 -3.53
C MET A 1 -30.59 -5.49 -3.55
N GLY A 2 -29.77 -5.96 -2.61
CA GLY A 2 -29.27 -7.31 -2.60
C GLY A 2 -30.35 -8.37 -2.35
N THR A 3 -29.96 -9.57 -2.58
CA THR A 3 -30.67 -10.79 -2.20
C THR A 3 -30.73 -10.91 -0.67
N ASP A 4 -31.53 -11.85 -0.16
CA ASP A 4 -31.52 -12.23 1.25
C ASP A 4 -30.11 -12.74 1.62
N ALA A 5 -29.60 -12.37 2.80
CA ALA A 5 -28.26 -12.75 3.26
C ALA A 5 -28.05 -14.29 3.31
N THR A 6 -29.11 -15.08 3.40
CA THR A 6 -29.03 -16.53 3.34
C THR A 6 -28.74 -17.08 1.94
N ALA A 7 -28.85 -16.22 0.92
CA ALA A 7 -28.53 -16.54 -0.48
C ALA A 7 -27.13 -16.03 -0.89
N ASP A 8 -26.41 -15.40 0.02
CA ASP A 8 -25.05 -14.90 -0.25
C ASP A 8 -24.08 -16.07 -0.41
N GLU A 9 -23.26 -15.99 -1.46
CA GLU A 9 -22.21 -16.96 -1.72
C GLU A 9 -20.94 -16.59 -0.96
N LEU A 10 -20.33 -17.56 -0.27
CA LEU A 10 -19.05 -17.36 0.40
C LEU A 10 -17.93 -17.22 -0.62
N VAL A 11 -17.32 -16.05 -0.69
CA VAL A 11 -16.23 -15.73 -1.63
C VAL A 11 -14.87 -16.14 -1.09
N TYR A 12 -14.63 -15.91 0.19
CA TYR A 12 -13.35 -16.20 0.84
C TYR A 12 -13.56 -16.36 2.35
N GLU A 13 -12.86 -17.33 2.93
CA GLU A 13 -12.76 -17.53 4.37
C GLU A 13 -11.28 -17.64 4.77
N GLU A 14 -10.86 -16.88 5.77
CA GLU A 14 -9.55 -17.04 6.38
C GLU A 14 -9.66 -18.09 7.49
N ALA A 15 -9.08 -19.27 7.22
CA ALA A 15 -9.16 -20.40 8.14
C ALA A 15 -8.14 -20.36 9.29
N ASP A 16 -7.10 -19.55 9.16
CA ASP A 16 -6.08 -19.37 10.20
C ASP A 16 -6.52 -18.27 11.17
N GLU A 17 -6.93 -18.65 12.37
CA GLU A 17 -7.40 -17.72 13.41
C GLU A 17 -6.36 -16.69 13.86
N THR A 18 -5.09 -16.86 13.49
CA THR A 18 -4.02 -15.88 13.77
C THR A 18 -3.99 -14.74 12.78
N PHE A 19 -4.75 -14.84 11.67
CA PHE A 19 -4.89 -13.82 10.65
C PHE A 19 -6.24 -13.10 10.75
N SER A 20 -6.20 -11.81 10.55
CA SER A 20 -7.38 -11.01 10.24
C SER A 20 -7.46 -10.83 8.73
N CYS A 21 -8.66 -10.80 8.16
CA CYS A 21 -8.83 -10.50 6.74
C CYS A 21 -9.78 -9.31 6.52
N GLY A 22 -9.58 -8.63 5.40
CA GLY A 22 -10.43 -7.53 4.97
C GLY A 22 -10.50 -7.46 3.46
N VAL A 23 -11.60 -6.89 2.96
CA VAL A 23 -11.84 -6.66 1.53
C VAL A 23 -11.85 -5.18 1.24
N GLY A 24 -11.31 -4.81 0.10
CA GLY A 24 -11.28 -3.43 -0.37
C GLY A 24 -11.15 -3.36 -1.89
N LYS A 25 -10.99 -2.17 -2.39
CA LYS A 25 -10.74 -1.87 -3.79
C LYS A 25 -9.49 -1.01 -3.89
N THR A 26 -8.69 -1.23 -4.92
CA THR A 26 -7.55 -0.35 -5.19
C THR A 26 -8.06 1.08 -5.43
N LYS A 27 -7.26 2.08 -5.09
CA LYS A 27 -7.62 3.49 -5.32
C LYS A 27 -7.82 3.83 -6.80
N SER A 28 -7.14 3.10 -7.69
CA SER A 28 -7.33 3.14 -9.14
C SER A 28 -8.68 2.54 -9.60
N GLU A 29 -9.42 1.92 -8.68
CA GLU A 29 -10.66 1.17 -8.91
C GLU A 29 -10.56 -0.05 -9.84
N ALA A 30 -9.35 -0.40 -10.28
CA ALA A 30 -9.13 -1.49 -11.24
C ALA A 30 -9.25 -2.89 -10.61
N TYR A 31 -8.93 -3.05 -9.32
CA TYR A 31 -8.91 -4.35 -8.67
C TYR A 31 -9.65 -4.36 -7.35
N LEU A 32 -10.38 -5.46 -7.10
CA LEU A 32 -10.83 -5.86 -5.78
C LEU A 32 -9.66 -6.55 -5.08
N MET A 33 -9.52 -6.31 -3.78
CA MET A 33 -8.40 -6.81 -2.97
C MET A 33 -8.92 -7.51 -1.73
N ILE A 34 -8.36 -8.68 -1.40
CA ILE A 34 -8.50 -9.30 -0.08
C ILE A 34 -7.11 -9.33 0.54
N GLY A 35 -6.98 -8.72 1.71
CA GLY A 35 -5.76 -8.76 2.51
C GLY A 35 -5.96 -9.65 3.74
N SER A 36 -5.08 -10.62 3.94
CA SER A 36 -4.97 -11.40 5.16
C SER A 36 -3.67 -11.02 5.86
N TYR A 37 -3.71 -10.66 7.14
CA TYR A 37 -2.56 -10.17 7.86
C TYR A 37 -2.55 -10.62 9.32
N SER A 38 -1.38 -11.00 9.78
CA SER A 38 -1.05 -11.28 11.18
C SER A 38 -0.02 -10.26 11.68
N THR A 39 0.54 -10.50 12.87
CA THR A 39 1.56 -9.61 13.45
C THR A 39 2.83 -9.49 12.60
N VAL A 40 3.22 -10.56 11.90
CA VAL A 40 4.52 -10.65 11.20
C VAL A 40 4.42 -11.19 9.78
N SER A 41 3.21 -11.36 9.25
CA SER A 41 3.03 -11.94 7.92
C SER A 41 1.78 -11.40 7.26
N SER A 42 1.79 -11.28 5.95
CA SER A 42 0.64 -10.87 5.16
C SER A 42 0.51 -11.66 3.87
N GLU A 43 -0.70 -11.69 3.32
CA GLU A 43 -1.01 -12.25 2.01
C GLU A 43 -2.10 -11.42 1.36
N TRP A 44 -1.92 -11.09 0.10
CA TRP A 44 -2.89 -10.32 -0.66
C TRP A 44 -3.39 -11.09 -1.86
N ARG A 45 -4.70 -11.05 -2.06
CA ARG A 45 -5.38 -11.53 -3.26
C ARG A 45 -5.98 -10.38 -4.03
N PHE A 46 -6.07 -10.54 -5.33
CA PHE A 46 -6.68 -9.54 -6.21
C PHE A 46 -7.59 -10.19 -7.23
N LEU A 47 -8.53 -9.42 -7.71
CA LEU A 47 -9.48 -9.76 -8.75
C LEU A 47 -9.75 -8.52 -9.60
N ASP A 48 -9.77 -8.66 -10.92
CA ASP A 48 -10.14 -7.57 -11.83
C ASP A 48 -11.56 -7.09 -11.51
N ALA A 49 -11.72 -5.82 -11.16
CA ALA A 49 -13.01 -5.25 -10.77
C ALA A 49 -14.03 -5.22 -11.91
N SER A 50 -13.59 -5.35 -13.17
CA SER A 50 -14.48 -5.45 -14.33
C SER A 50 -15.06 -6.85 -14.52
N THR A 51 -14.50 -7.86 -13.86
CA THR A 51 -14.93 -9.27 -13.92
C THR A 51 -15.11 -9.83 -12.51
N PRO A 52 -16.08 -9.33 -11.72
CA PRO A 52 -16.22 -9.64 -10.29
C PRO A 52 -16.54 -11.12 -10.00
N GLU A 53 -17.00 -11.87 -10.99
CA GLU A 53 -17.23 -13.33 -10.94
C GLU A 53 -15.96 -14.15 -11.30
N GLY A 54 -14.83 -13.48 -11.53
CA GLY A 54 -13.57 -14.09 -11.90
C GLY A 54 -12.90 -14.84 -10.74
N ALA A 55 -11.76 -15.47 -11.03
CA ALA A 55 -10.97 -16.16 -10.01
C ALA A 55 -10.01 -15.21 -9.31
N TRP A 56 -10.00 -15.26 -7.97
CA TRP A 56 -9.03 -14.57 -7.14
C TRP A 56 -7.63 -15.11 -7.36
N GLN A 57 -6.67 -14.22 -7.50
CA GLN A 57 -5.26 -14.53 -7.67
C GLN A 57 -4.48 -14.04 -6.44
N ILE A 58 -3.47 -14.81 -6.03
CA ILE A 58 -2.56 -14.41 -4.93
C ILE A 58 -1.42 -13.60 -5.53
N ILE A 59 -1.09 -12.45 -4.92
CA ILE A 59 0.07 -11.64 -5.30
C ILE A 59 1.35 -12.38 -4.95
N GLN A 60 1.53 -12.71 -3.68
CA GLN A 60 2.63 -13.54 -3.17
C GLN A 60 2.05 -14.40 -2.04
N PRO A 61 2.21 -15.73 -2.09
CA PRO A 61 1.81 -16.59 -0.97
C PRO A 61 2.46 -16.15 0.34
N ARG A 62 1.71 -16.33 1.43
CA ARG A 62 2.23 -15.98 2.76
C ARG A 62 3.47 -16.80 3.12
N GLU A 63 4.42 -16.13 3.70
CA GLU A 63 5.61 -16.70 4.31
C GLU A 63 5.73 -16.13 5.71
N ARG A 64 6.30 -16.91 6.63
CA ARG A 64 6.56 -16.41 7.97
C ARG A 64 7.57 -15.26 7.91
N ASP A 65 7.29 -14.21 8.66
CA ASP A 65 8.08 -12.97 8.75
C ASP A 65 8.15 -12.14 7.45
N LEU A 66 7.34 -12.48 6.43
CA LEU A 66 7.17 -11.68 5.24
C LEU A 66 5.92 -10.79 5.38
N GLU A 67 6.17 -9.51 5.53
CA GLU A 67 5.14 -8.48 5.53
C GLU A 67 5.16 -7.72 4.21
N TYR A 68 3.98 -7.53 3.62
CA TYR A 68 3.85 -6.66 2.46
C TYR A 68 2.44 -6.06 2.35
N GLY A 69 2.39 -4.82 1.85
CA GLY A 69 1.16 -4.14 1.48
C GLY A 69 1.14 -3.86 -0.02
N CYS A 70 -0.05 -3.77 -0.62
CA CYS A 70 -0.19 -3.68 -2.06
C CYS A 70 -1.07 -2.51 -2.47
N SER A 71 -0.64 -1.77 -3.49
CA SER A 71 -1.39 -0.73 -4.19
C SER A 71 -1.23 -0.91 -5.70
N HIS A 72 -2.11 -0.31 -6.51
CA HIS A 72 -2.10 -0.49 -7.96
C HIS A 72 -1.94 0.84 -8.70
N TYR A 73 -1.07 0.83 -9.74
CA TYR A 73 -0.93 1.93 -10.70
C TYR A 73 -0.49 1.43 -12.08
N GLY A 74 -1.22 1.83 -13.13
CA GLY A 74 -0.93 1.41 -14.50
C GLY A 74 -1.00 -0.12 -14.66
N ASP A 75 0.07 -0.71 -15.16
CA ASP A 75 0.18 -2.16 -15.37
C ASP A 75 0.92 -2.87 -14.23
N HIS A 76 1.07 -2.21 -13.06
CA HIS A 76 1.87 -2.72 -11.96
C HIS A 76 1.15 -2.65 -10.62
N PHE A 77 1.45 -3.63 -9.78
CA PHE A 77 1.28 -3.49 -8.34
C PHE A 77 2.54 -2.87 -7.73
N TYR A 78 2.33 -1.94 -6.81
CA TYR A 78 3.36 -1.30 -5.98
C TYR A 78 3.26 -1.87 -4.58
N ILE A 79 4.33 -2.45 -4.11
CA ILE A 79 4.37 -3.30 -2.93
C ILE A 79 5.37 -2.72 -1.93
N THR A 80 4.89 -2.34 -0.76
CA THR A 80 5.76 -2.07 0.39
C THR A 80 6.07 -3.39 1.07
N THR A 81 7.34 -3.70 1.35
CA THR A 81 7.72 -5.00 1.91
C THR A 81 8.96 -4.92 2.78
N ASN A 82 9.03 -5.82 3.77
CA ASN A 82 10.22 -6.04 4.60
C ASN A 82 11.18 -7.10 4.01
N ARG A 83 10.90 -7.64 2.81
CA ARG A 83 11.75 -8.64 2.18
C ARG A 83 13.16 -8.09 1.92
N ASP A 84 14.18 -8.66 2.57
CA ASP A 84 15.57 -8.19 2.57
C ASP A 84 15.68 -6.68 2.90
N ALA A 85 14.79 -6.18 3.77
CA ALA A 85 14.62 -4.76 4.04
C ALA A 85 13.97 -4.53 5.43
N LYS A 86 14.78 -4.55 6.51
CA LYS A 86 14.27 -4.39 7.89
C LYS A 86 13.45 -3.10 8.12
N ASN A 87 13.73 -2.04 7.36
CA ASN A 87 13.02 -0.77 7.39
C ASN A 87 12.06 -0.62 6.21
N PHE A 88 11.65 -1.72 5.62
CA PHE A 88 10.83 -1.80 4.42
C PHE A 88 11.49 -1.15 3.20
N LYS A 89 10.96 -1.50 2.04
CA LYS A 89 11.27 -0.91 0.74
C LYS A 89 10.02 -0.89 -0.12
N LEU A 90 10.04 -0.11 -1.20
CA LEU A 90 9.00 -0.12 -2.21
C LEU A 90 9.51 -0.83 -3.45
N VAL A 91 8.78 -1.84 -3.87
CA VAL A 91 8.99 -2.55 -5.13
C VAL A 91 7.76 -2.42 -6.02
N ARG A 92 7.89 -2.77 -7.29
CA ARG A 92 6.76 -2.94 -8.21
C ARG A 92 6.86 -4.30 -8.90
N THR A 93 5.73 -4.79 -9.37
CA THR A 93 5.65 -6.03 -10.16
C THR A 93 4.55 -5.91 -11.21
N PRO A 94 4.69 -6.50 -12.41
CA PRO A 94 3.60 -6.55 -13.37
C PRO A 94 2.37 -7.28 -12.82
N VAL A 95 1.17 -6.83 -13.16
CA VAL A 95 -0.09 -7.44 -12.69
C VAL A 95 -0.27 -8.90 -13.12
N ASN A 96 0.42 -9.34 -14.15
CA ASN A 96 0.40 -10.70 -14.67
C ASN A 96 1.57 -11.58 -14.21
N ALA A 97 2.47 -11.07 -13.37
CA ALA A 97 3.65 -11.78 -12.85
C ALA A 97 3.99 -11.26 -11.45
N THR A 98 3.14 -11.58 -10.46
CA THR A 98 3.09 -10.87 -9.19
C THR A 98 4.03 -11.39 -8.10
N THR A 99 4.57 -12.60 -8.27
CA THR A 99 5.47 -13.21 -7.27
C THR A 99 6.79 -12.46 -7.13
N TYR A 100 7.43 -12.58 -5.97
CA TYR A 100 8.60 -11.79 -5.61
C TYR A 100 9.82 -11.95 -6.55
N ASP A 101 9.88 -13.01 -7.37
CA ASP A 101 10.92 -13.17 -8.39
C ASP A 101 10.86 -12.09 -9.48
N ASN A 102 9.71 -11.39 -9.58
CA ASN A 102 9.48 -10.32 -10.54
C ASN A 102 9.47 -8.93 -9.88
N TRP A 103 9.80 -8.84 -8.58
CA TRP A 103 9.79 -7.57 -7.87
C TRP A 103 11.01 -6.73 -8.22
N GLU A 104 10.78 -5.51 -8.69
CA GLU A 104 11.79 -4.53 -9.02
C GLU A 104 11.78 -3.38 -8.01
N ASP A 105 12.95 -2.98 -7.51
CA ASP A 105 13.06 -1.87 -6.55
C ASP A 105 12.64 -0.54 -7.20
N VAL A 106 11.69 0.15 -6.56
CA VAL A 106 11.29 1.54 -6.87
C VAL A 106 11.93 2.50 -5.87
N LEU A 107 11.88 2.16 -4.59
CA LEU A 107 12.62 2.81 -3.51
C LEU A 107 13.36 1.69 -2.75
N PRO A 108 14.67 1.58 -2.90
CA PRO A 108 15.45 0.56 -2.22
C PRO A 108 15.46 0.78 -0.72
N HIS A 109 15.78 -0.27 0.02
CA HIS A 109 15.96 -0.21 1.47
C HIS A 109 17.00 0.84 1.88
N ARG A 110 16.72 1.54 2.97
CA ARG A 110 17.63 2.48 3.63
C ARG A 110 17.71 2.15 5.11
N ASP A 111 18.93 2.11 5.64
CA ASP A 111 19.15 1.75 7.04
C ASP A 111 18.71 2.85 8.02
N ASP A 112 18.68 4.10 7.58
CA ASP A 112 18.38 5.31 8.34
C ASP A 112 16.96 5.85 8.15
N VAL A 113 16.17 5.19 7.29
CA VAL A 113 14.80 5.61 6.98
C VAL A 113 13.86 4.40 6.99
N LEU A 114 12.82 4.49 7.81
CA LEU A 114 11.71 3.55 7.81
C LEU A 114 10.67 3.99 6.76
N LEU A 115 10.36 3.13 5.82
CA LEU A 115 9.23 3.31 4.91
C LEU A 115 7.95 2.87 5.63
N GLU A 116 7.08 3.83 5.97
CA GLU A 116 5.85 3.57 6.71
C GLU A 116 4.65 3.25 5.81
N GLY A 117 4.66 3.76 4.58
CA GLY A 117 3.58 3.49 3.63
C GLY A 117 3.63 4.37 2.39
N ILE A 118 2.70 4.12 1.49
CA ILE A 118 2.52 4.88 0.26
C ILE A 118 1.06 5.24 0.03
N ASP A 119 0.81 6.32 -0.70
CA ASP A 119 -0.48 6.68 -1.26
C ASP A 119 -0.31 7.03 -2.75
N ILE A 120 -1.04 6.32 -3.62
CA ILE A 120 -0.90 6.42 -5.08
C ILE A 120 -1.98 7.33 -5.66
N PHE A 121 -1.57 8.21 -6.56
CA PHE A 121 -2.43 9.12 -7.32
C PHE A 121 -2.12 9.01 -8.81
N GLN A 122 -2.99 9.55 -9.65
CA GLN A 122 -2.83 9.53 -11.12
C GLN A 122 -1.48 10.10 -11.57
N ASP A 123 -1.04 11.22 -10.99
CA ASP A 123 0.14 11.95 -11.45
C ASP A 123 1.34 11.85 -10.50
N TYR A 124 1.15 11.34 -9.29
CA TYR A 124 2.19 11.31 -8.28
C TYR A 124 2.02 10.19 -7.25
N LEU A 125 3.10 9.85 -6.62
CA LEU A 125 3.21 8.95 -5.48
C LEU A 125 3.54 9.78 -4.24
N VAL A 126 2.85 9.51 -3.14
CA VAL A 126 3.20 10.04 -1.82
C VAL A 126 3.79 8.90 -1.00
N VAL A 127 4.91 9.17 -0.36
CA VAL A 127 5.63 8.22 0.48
C VAL A 127 5.69 8.77 1.89
N SER A 128 5.21 7.98 2.85
CA SER A 128 5.34 8.26 4.28
C SER A 128 6.58 7.57 4.79
N GLU A 129 7.48 8.34 5.35
CA GLU A 129 8.79 7.89 5.84
C GLU A 129 9.02 8.38 7.27
N ARG A 130 9.91 7.69 8.00
CA ARG A 130 10.41 8.16 9.27
C ARG A 130 11.94 8.16 9.27
N SER A 131 12.52 9.30 9.57
CA SER A 131 13.96 9.46 9.69
C SER A 131 14.29 10.37 10.89
N ASN A 132 15.33 10.04 11.65
CA ASN A 132 15.74 10.78 12.83
C ASN A 132 14.60 11.05 13.85
N GLY A 133 13.65 10.09 13.94
CA GLY A 133 12.50 10.19 14.85
C GLY A 133 11.33 11.03 14.33
N LEU A 134 11.44 11.67 13.18
CA LEU A 134 10.40 12.53 12.60
C LEU A 134 9.73 11.85 11.40
N ASN A 135 8.41 12.00 11.32
CA ASN A 135 7.65 11.60 10.14
C ASN A 135 7.93 12.58 8.99
N GLN A 136 8.14 12.06 7.82
CA GLN A 136 8.38 12.83 6.60
C GLN A 136 7.38 12.42 5.53
N ILE A 137 6.93 13.37 4.75
CA ILE A 137 6.04 13.15 3.60
C ILE A 137 6.82 13.52 2.35
N ARG A 138 7.10 12.54 1.50
CA ARG A 138 7.80 12.71 0.22
C ARG A 138 6.80 12.61 -0.92
N VAL A 139 6.90 13.53 -1.86
CA VAL A 139 6.05 13.57 -3.06
C VAL A 139 6.91 13.34 -4.29
N LYS A 140 6.57 12.32 -5.07
CA LYS A 140 7.27 11.95 -6.32
C LYS A 140 6.29 11.98 -7.49
N ARG A 141 6.59 12.74 -8.52
CA ARG A 141 5.82 12.66 -9.76
C ARG A 141 6.24 11.45 -10.59
N TRP A 142 5.27 10.81 -11.23
CA TRP A 142 5.55 9.65 -12.10
C TRP A 142 6.42 10.03 -13.33
N ASP A 143 6.29 11.25 -13.85
CA ASP A 143 7.08 11.79 -14.94
C ASP A 143 8.49 12.23 -14.52
N ALA A 144 8.88 11.99 -13.28
CA ALA A 144 10.15 12.41 -12.66
C ALA A 144 10.39 13.93 -12.63
N ALA A 145 9.37 14.76 -12.91
CA ALA A 145 9.49 16.22 -12.90
C ALA A 145 9.67 16.79 -11.48
N ALA A 146 9.30 16.05 -10.45
CA ALA A 146 9.47 16.45 -9.05
C ALA A 146 9.66 15.23 -8.12
N ASP A 147 10.56 15.40 -7.16
CA ASP A 147 10.82 14.46 -6.05
C ASP A 147 11.32 15.29 -4.86
N TYR A 148 10.45 15.53 -3.89
CA TYR A 148 10.77 16.41 -2.75
C TYR A 148 10.04 15.98 -1.47
N TYR A 149 10.57 16.42 -0.34
CA TYR A 149 9.92 16.32 0.96
C TYR A 149 9.12 17.58 1.24
N ILE A 150 7.95 17.42 1.88
CA ILE A 150 7.23 18.58 2.44
C ILE A 150 8.02 19.06 3.66
N GLU A 151 8.46 20.30 3.63
CA GLU A 151 9.24 20.90 4.70
C GLU A 151 8.32 21.44 5.81
N PHE A 152 8.71 21.18 7.06
CA PHE A 152 8.07 21.71 8.25
C PHE A 152 9.09 22.53 9.02
N PRO A 153 8.77 23.77 9.41
CA PRO A 153 9.75 24.69 10.02
C PRO A 153 10.10 24.35 11.47
N ASP A 154 9.24 23.56 12.13
CA ASP A 154 9.44 23.24 13.54
C ASP A 154 10.41 22.06 13.72
N PRO A 155 11.25 22.07 14.76
CA PRO A 155 12.23 21.01 15.01
C PRO A 155 11.57 19.72 15.54
N ALA A 156 10.32 19.79 16.01
CA ALA A 156 9.56 18.66 16.53
C ALA A 156 8.11 18.77 16.06
N TYR A 157 7.65 17.77 15.33
CA TYR A 157 6.30 17.69 14.79
C TYR A 157 5.88 16.24 14.59
N SER A 158 4.60 16.02 14.37
CA SER A 158 4.05 14.79 13.82
C SER A 158 3.27 15.13 12.54
N ALA A 159 3.65 14.49 11.43
CA ALA A 159 2.98 14.67 10.16
C ALA A 159 2.50 13.33 9.63
N TYR A 160 1.32 13.30 9.01
CA TYR A 160 0.75 12.08 8.43
C TYR A 160 -0.13 12.41 7.22
N VAL A 161 -0.14 11.50 6.25
CA VAL A 161 -1.01 11.60 5.09
C VAL A 161 -2.45 11.33 5.54
N GLY A 162 -3.35 12.27 5.25
CA GLY A 162 -4.76 12.16 5.58
C GLY A 162 -5.54 11.31 4.57
N ALA A 163 -6.85 11.25 4.71
CA ALA A 163 -7.71 10.57 3.76
C ALA A 163 -7.75 11.32 2.41
N ASN A 164 -7.29 10.66 1.35
CA ASN A 164 -7.25 11.16 -0.01
C ASN A 164 -7.91 10.15 -0.98
N PRO A 165 -9.24 10.01 -0.97
CA PRO A 165 -9.94 8.97 -1.72
C PRO A 165 -9.91 9.18 -3.25
N ASP A 166 -9.81 10.43 -3.70
CA ASP A 166 -9.82 10.75 -5.12
C ASP A 166 -8.46 10.50 -5.76
N PHE A 167 -8.40 9.51 -6.67
CA PHE A 167 -7.21 9.13 -7.41
C PHE A 167 -6.68 10.23 -8.32
N ASN A 168 -7.57 11.06 -8.87
CA ASN A 168 -7.23 12.09 -9.87
C ASN A 168 -6.94 13.47 -9.25
N THR A 169 -6.98 13.57 -7.92
CA THR A 169 -6.79 14.86 -7.25
C THR A 169 -5.37 15.40 -7.44
N GLN A 170 -5.26 16.71 -7.63
CA GLN A 170 -3.99 17.45 -7.61
C GLN A 170 -3.67 18.02 -6.22
N ARG A 171 -4.45 17.64 -5.20
CA ARG A 171 -4.32 18.15 -3.84
C ARG A 171 -4.05 16.99 -2.89
N LEU A 172 -2.98 17.11 -2.11
CA LEU A 172 -2.69 16.21 -1.01
C LEU A 172 -3.27 16.79 0.29
N ARG A 173 -4.09 16.00 1.00
CA ARG A 173 -4.46 16.30 2.39
C ARG A 173 -3.52 15.56 3.32
N TYR A 174 -2.94 16.29 4.25
CA TYR A 174 -2.13 15.74 5.33
C TYR A 174 -2.46 16.46 6.64
N GLY A 175 -2.20 15.79 7.75
CA GLY A 175 -2.27 16.35 9.09
C GLY A 175 -0.89 16.75 9.57
N LEU A 176 -0.81 17.87 10.29
CA LEU A 176 0.38 18.33 10.98
C LEU A 176 0.00 18.65 12.42
N SER A 177 0.72 18.07 13.35
CA SER A 177 0.62 18.42 14.76
C SER A 177 1.96 18.94 15.25
N LEU A 178 1.96 20.15 15.77
CA LEU A 178 3.10 20.75 16.45
C LEU A 178 2.98 20.38 17.93
N ILE A 179 3.99 19.71 18.46
CA ILE A 179 4.00 19.34 19.88
C ILE A 179 4.42 20.58 20.65
N HIS A 180 3.44 21.32 21.13
CA HIS A 180 3.67 22.33 22.15
C HIS A 180 3.59 21.63 23.52
N ILE A 181 4.70 21.54 24.18
CA ILE A 181 4.78 21.14 25.59
C ILE A 181 4.45 22.35 26.47
#